data_3c289d6d785c2f4c084e1e83b484673e
#
_entry.id   3c289d6d785c2f4c084e1e83b484673e
#
_cell.length_a   1.000
_cell.length_b   1.000
_cell.length_c   1.000
_cell.angle_alpha   90.00
_cell.angle_beta   90.00
_cell.angle_gamma   90.00
#
_symmetry.space_group_name_H-M   'P 1'
#
loop_
_entity.id
_entity.type
_entity.pdbx_description
1 polymer ?
#
loop_
_entity_poly.entity_id
_entity_poly.type
_entity_poly.pdbx_seq_one_letter_code
_entity_poly.pdbx_strand_id
1 'polypeptide(L)'
;MAISLDNATGLSTELVRVMKLFQSLRQHTPKLHPGVEPASYPILFNLVNEPRRVSLLADCIHSDVSTVSRQVTMLVSHGLVDKVADPQDGRAFMVSLSAEGAELVERVKAARGEWFRQMLHDWEPADAEAFQGYLERFAVSFNASKDLYGSLLRQGAAVTPSGDVLAGTISKEK
;
A
#
# COMPACT_ATOMS: atom_id res chain seq x y z
N MET A 1 -6.39 16.89 -21.51
CA MET A 1 -7.31 17.70 -20.68
C MET A 1 -7.05 17.35 -19.23
N ALA A 2 -6.91 18.34 -18.34
CA ALA A 2 -6.81 18.15 -16.91
C ALA A 2 -8.21 18.04 -16.29
N ILE A 3 -8.35 17.30 -15.19
CA ILE A 3 -9.59 17.28 -14.39
C ILE A 3 -9.79 18.64 -13.71
N SER A 4 -11.03 19.05 -13.46
CA SER A 4 -11.33 20.27 -12.69
C SER A 4 -10.90 20.12 -11.22
N LEU A 5 -10.65 21.23 -10.54
CA LEU A 5 -10.33 21.22 -9.11
C LEU A 5 -11.50 20.64 -8.28
N ASP A 6 -12.72 20.95 -8.65
CA ASP A 6 -13.92 20.43 -8.01
C ASP A 6 -13.99 18.89 -8.09
N ASN A 7 -13.75 18.33 -9.28
CA ASN A 7 -13.66 16.88 -9.47
C ASN A 7 -12.52 16.26 -8.64
N ALA A 8 -11.36 16.90 -8.62
CA ALA A 8 -10.21 16.42 -7.83
C ALA A 8 -10.52 16.42 -6.32
N THR A 9 -11.21 17.46 -5.85
CA THR A 9 -11.65 17.58 -4.45
C THR A 9 -12.67 16.50 -4.10
N GLY A 10 -13.65 16.25 -4.96
CA GLY A 10 -14.62 15.18 -4.79
C GLY A 10 -13.96 13.81 -4.68
N LEU A 11 -13.05 13.50 -5.62
CA LEU A 11 -12.30 12.24 -5.62
C LEU A 11 -11.47 12.07 -4.34
N SER A 12 -10.79 13.13 -3.88
CA SER A 12 -9.99 13.06 -2.64
C SER A 12 -10.86 12.83 -1.41
N THR A 13 -12.04 13.42 -1.35
CA THR A 13 -13.00 13.25 -0.25
C THR A 13 -13.51 11.81 -0.17
N GLU A 14 -13.93 11.23 -1.30
CA GLU A 14 -14.37 9.83 -1.34
C GLU A 14 -13.23 8.86 -1.01
N LEU A 15 -12.01 9.12 -1.47
CA LEU A 15 -10.86 8.31 -1.12
C LEU A 15 -10.61 8.32 0.40
N VAL A 16 -10.64 9.48 1.04
CA VAL A 16 -10.49 9.60 2.50
C VAL A 16 -11.59 8.84 3.23
N ARG A 17 -12.83 8.90 2.73
CA ARG A 17 -13.96 8.14 3.27
C ARG A 17 -13.70 6.63 3.19
N VAL A 18 -13.29 6.12 2.02
CA VAL A 18 -12.97 4.71 1.82
C VAL A 18 -11.83 4.26 2.73
N MET A 19 -10.76 5.05 2.85
CA MET A 19 -9.65 4.75 3.77
C MET A 19 -10.10 4.62 5.22
N LYS A 20 -10.99 5.50 5.71
CA LYS A 20 -11.56 5.40 7.06
C LYS A 20 -12.37 4.12 7.26
N LEU A 21 -13.16 3.70 6.25
CA LEU A 21 -13.91 2.45 6.29
C LEU A 21 -12.96 1.24 6.37
N PHE A 22 -11.89 1.21 5.58
CA PHE A 22 -10.87 0.16 5.67
C PHE A 22 -10.16 0.14 7.03
N GLN A 23 -9.85 1.30 7.61
CA GLN A 23 -9.26 1.36 8.96
C GLN A 23 -10.21 0.78 10.02
N SER A 24 -11.49 1.12 9.97
CA SER A 24 -12.51 0.55 10.86
C SER A 24 -12.62 -0.96 10.69
N LEU A 25 -12.64 -1.44 9.45
CA LEU A 25 -12.68 -2.87 9.15
C LEU A 25 -11.50 -3.62 9.78
N ARG A 26 -10.28 -3.08 9.65
CA ARG A 26 -9.07 -3.69 10.22
C ARG A 26 -9.13 -3.87 11.73
N GLN A 27 -9.79 -2.97 12.45
CA GLN A 27 -9.94 -3.05 13.91
C GLN A 27 -10.87 -4.19 14.34
N HIS A 28 -11.80 -4.61 13.48
CA HIS A 28 -12.80 -5.63 13.78
C HIS A 28 -12.54 -6.96 13.07
N THR A 29 -11.50 -7.02 12.23
CA THR A 29 -11.16 -8.26 11.51
C THR A 29 -10.44 -9.22 12.46
N PRO A 30 -10.90 -10.47 12.61
CA PRO A 30 -10.22 -11.47 13.43
C PRO A 30 -8.83 -11.78 12.86
N LYS A 31 -7.89 -12.14 13.73
CA LYS A 31 -6.57 -12.59 13.29
C LYS A 31 -6.72 -13.88 12.49
N LEU A 32 -6.24 -13.90 11.26
CA LEU A 32 -6.27 -15.09 10.40
C LEU A 32 -5.22 -16.13 10.80
N HIS A 33 -4.22 -15.69 11.57
CA HIS A 33 -3.21 -16.55 12.18
C HIS A 33 -2.85 -15.99 13.58
N PRO A 34 -2.83 -16.82 14.64
CA PRO A 34 -2.63 -16.33 16.01
C PRO A 34 -1.27 -15.64 16.23
N GLY A 35 -0.24 -16.04 15.48
CA GLY A 35 1.12 -15.48 15.56
C GLY A 35 1.39 -14.31 14.62
N VAL A 36 0.41 -13.84 13.84
CA VAL A 36 0.63 -12.78 12.86
C VAL A 36 -0.19 -11.55 13.20
N GLU A 37 0.51 -10.48 13.54
CA GLU A 37 -0.12 -9.17 13.69
C GLU A 37 -0.53 -8.60 12.32
N PRO A 38 -1.63 -7.85 12.23
CA PRO A 38 -2.10 -7.26 10.96
C PRO A 38 -1.05 -6.45 10.20
N ALA A 39 -0.14 -5.81 10.93
CA ALA A 39 0.97 -5.04 10.36
C ALA A 39 2.05 -5.91 9.67
N SER A 40 2.07 -7.23 9.91
CA SER A 40 3.07 -8.13 9.33
C SER A 40 2.62 -8.77 8.00
N TYR A 41 1.32 -8.73 7.67
CA TYR A 41 0.83 -9.27 6.39
C TYR A 41 1.46 -8.62 5.15
N PRO A 42 1.73 -7.30 5.10
CA PRO A 42 2.43 -6.71 3.97
C PRO A 42 3.80 -7.34 3.69
N ILE A 43 4.52 -7.81 4.72
CA ILE A 43 5.79 -8.54 4.54
C ILE A 43 5.55 -9.82 3.76
N LEU A 44 4.58 -10.65 4.19
CA LEU A 44 4.26 -11.91 3.53
C LEU A 44 3.86 -11.69 2.06
N PHE A 45 3.01 -10.68 1.78
CA PHE A 45 2.60 -10.36 0.42
C PHE A 45 3.77 -9.91 -0.47
N ASN A 46 4.77 -9.20 0.07
CA ASN A 46 5.94 -8.77 -0.67
C ASN A 46 6.95 -9.88 -0.95
N LEU A 47 6.80 -11.04 -0.31
CA LEU A 47 7.66 -12.22 -0.48
C LEU A 47 7.07 -13.27 -1.44
N VAL A 48 5.88 -13.05 -1.99
CA VAL A 48 5.19 -14.03 -2.85
C VAL A 48 6.01 -14.41 -4.08
N ASN A 49 6.67 -13.45 -4.70
CA ASN A 49 7.33 -13.65 -5.98
C ASN A 49 8.81 -13.99 -5.85
N GLU A 50 9.47 -13.49 -4.82
CA GLU A 50 10.92 -13.63 -4.65
C GLU A 50 11.36 -13.39 -3.21
N PRO A 51 12.47 -14.00 -2.77
CA PRO A 51 13.12 -13.64 -1.51
C PRO A 51 13.63 -12.20 -1.54
N ARG A 52 13.58 -11.51 -0.39
CA ARG A 52 14.02 -10.11 -0.28
C ARG A 52 14.86 -9.88 0.97
N ARG A 53 15.77 -8.90 0.89
CA ARG A 53 16.48 -8.37 2.08
C ARG A 53 15.49 -7.59 2.97
N VAL A 54 15.73 -7.62 4.28
CA VAL A 54 14.89 -6.89 5.27
C VAL A 54 14.82 -5.40 4.97
N SER A 55 15.92 -4.77 4.50
CA SER A 55 15.94 -3.36 4.11
C SER A 55 15.01 -3.07 2.94
N LEU A 56 15.02 -3.92 1.90
CA LEU A 56 14.11 -3.77 0.76
C LEU A 56 12.64 -3.97 1.15
N LEU A 57 12.36 -4.91 2.09
CA LEU A 57 11.01 -5.06 2.63
C LEU A 57 10.56 -3.81 3.37
N ALA A 58 11.43 -3.19 4.16
CA ALA A 58 11.15 -1.96 4.89
C ALA A 58 10.81 -0.81 3.92
N ASP A 59 11.57 -0.66 2.84
CA ASP A 59 11.30 0.33 1.80
C ASP A 59 9.94 0.07 1.11
N CYS A 60 9.65 -1.19 0.73
CA CYS A 60 8.41 -1.58 0.06
C CYS A 60 7.16 -1.31 0.91
N ILE A 61 7.24 -1.49 2.22
CA ILE A 61 6.09 -1.29 3.13
C ILE A 61 6.11 0.06 3.85
N HIS A 62 7.05 0.93 3.48
CA HIS A 62 7.23 2.26 4.07
C HIS A 62 7.34 2.23 5.61
N SER A 63 8.18 1.33 6.13
CA SER A 63 8.42 1.15 7.55
C SER A 63 9.92 1.21 7.86
N ASP A 64 10.28 1.36 9.12
CA ASP A 64 11.68 1.31 9.52
C ASP A 64 12.23 -0.13 9.56
N VAL A 65 13.52 -0.28 9.25
CA VAL A 65 14.21 -1.58 9.17
C VAL A 65 14.14 -2.33 10.49
N SER A 66 14.17 -1.63 11.62
CA SER A 66 14.16 -2.25 12.95
C SER A 66 12.79 -2.86 13.28
N THR A 67 11.72 -2.21 12.88
CA THR A 67 10.35 -2.74 13.01
C THR A 67 10.16 -3.96 12.12
N VAL A 68 10.56 -3.87 10.84
CA VAL A 68 10.46 -5.00 9.90
C VAL A 68 11.31 -6.18 10.36
N SER A 69 12.52 -5.94 10.87
CA SER A 69 13.39 -6.99 11.42
C SER A 69 12.73 -7.75 12.57
N ARG A 70 12.05 -7.04 13.49
CA ARG A 70 11.30 -7.68 14.59
C ARG A 70 10.12 -8.49 14.08
N GLN A 71 9.37 -7.94 13.11
CA GLN A 71 8.26 -8.66 12.49
C GLN A 71 8.73 -9.93 11.77
N VAL A 72 9.82 -9.84 10.99
CA VAL A 72 10.44 -11.00 10.34
C VAL A 72 10.87 -12.06 11.37
N THR A 73 11.48 -11.66 12.50
CA THR A 73 11.85 -12.60 13.55
C THR A 73 10.63 -13.34 14.10
N MET A 74 9.53 -12.65 14.31
CA MET A 74 8.26 -13.28 14.74
C MET A 74 7.71 -14.22 13.65
N LEU A 75 7.73 -13.82 12.38
CA LEU A 75 7.27 -14.68 11.28
C LEU A 75 8.13 -15.95 11.15
N VAL A 76 9.45 -15.85 11.34
CA VAL A 76 10.35 -17.02 11.40
C VAL A 76 9.99 -17.94 12.56
N SER A 77 9.75 -17.40 13.77
CA SER A 77 9.38 -18.21 14.93
C SER A 77 8.04 -18.94 14.79
N HIS A 78 7.18 -18.46 13.89
CA HIS A 78 5.92 -19.11 13.54
C HIS A 78 6.01 -19.96 12.27
N GLY A 79 7.20 -20.18 11.72
CA GLY A 79 7.40 -21.03 10.54
C GLY A 79 6.83 -20.47 9.23
N LEU A 80 6.50 -19.19 9.17
CA LEU A 80 5.86 -18.57 7.99
C LEU A 80 6.83 -18.00 6.97
N VAL A 81 8.06 -17.74 7.41
CA VAL A 81 9.16 -17.31 6.54
C VAL A 81 10.45 -18.00 6.93
N ASP A 82 11.34 -18.17 5.96
CA ASP A 82 12.65 -18.74 6.09
C ASP A 82 13.74 -17.70 5.85
N LYS A 83 14.89 -17.86 6.50
CA LYS A 83 16.11 -17.13 6.17
C LYS A 83 16.91 -17.94 5.17
N VAL A 84 17.19 -17.36 4.00
CA VAL A 84 17.99 -17.97 2.95
C VAL A 84 19.26 -17.16 2.71
N ALA A 85 20.34 -17.81 2.29
CA ALA A 85 21.58 -17.10 1.98
C ALA A 85 21.35 -16.12 0.83
N ASP A 86 21.96 -14.92 0.92
CA ASP A 86 21.95 -13.99 -0.18
C ASP A 86 22.94 -14.45 -1.25
N PRO A 87 22.50 -14.68 -2.50
CA PRO A 87 23.38 -15.15 -3.57
C PRO A 87 24.46 -14.15 -3.98
N GLN A 88 24.31 -12.87 -3.62
CA GLN A 88 25.24 -11.80 -3.96
C GLN A 88 26.19 -11.46 -2.79
N ASP A 89 25.81 -11.78 -1.56
CA ASP A 89 26.60 -11.51 -0.36
C ASP A 89 26.45 -12.65 0.63
N GLY A 90 27.38 -13.56 0.66
CA GLY A 90 27.38 -14.72 1.56
C GLY A 90 27.38 -14.39 3.05
N ARG A 91 27.54 -13.12 3.44
CA ARG A 91 27.44 -12.66 4.84
C ARG A 91 26.05 -12.13 5.18
N ALA A 92 25.20 -11.91 4.17
CA ALA A 92 23.84 -11.41 4.30
C ALA A 92 22.85 -12.58 4.18
N PHE A 93 21.62 -12.32 4.65
CA PHE A 93 20.50 -13.23 4.42
C PHE A 93 19.33 -12.47 3.79
N MET A 94 18.54 -13.23 3.04
CA MET A 94 17.26 -12.81 2.53
C MET A 94 16.15 -13.56 3.27
N VAL A 95 14.94 -13.06 3.16
CA VAL A 95 13.73 -13.67 3.71
C VAL A 95 12.90 -14.19 2.55
N SER A 96 12.42 -15.42 2.66
CA SER A 96 11.50 -16.05 1.71
C SER A 96 10.25 -16.57 2.42
N LEU A 97 9.15 -16.74 1.70
CA LEU A 97 8.01 -17.49 2.24
C LEU A 97 8.40 -18.96 2.45
N SER A 98 7.97 -19.52 3.58
CA SER A 98 7.89 -20.96 3.76
C SER A 98 6.66 -21.53 3.04
N ALA A 99 6.53 -22.85 2.96
CA ALA A 99 5.32 -23.51 2.45
C ALA A 99 4.06 -23.06 3.23
N GLU A 100 4.15 -23.04 4.57
CA GLU A 100 3.05 -22.60 5.44
C GLU A 100 2.71 -21.12 5.25
N GLY A 101 3.73 -20.26 5.07
CA GLY A 101 3.56 -18.85 4.76
C GLY A 101 2.86 -18.63 3.42
N ALA A 102 3.22 -19.41 2.39
CA ALA A 102 2.58 -19.35 1.09
C ALA A 102 1.10 -19.77 1.17
N GLU A 103 0.80 -20.86 1.88
CA GLU A 103 -0.59 -21.29 2.10
C GLU A 103 -1.40 -20.24 2.87
N LEU A 104 -0.82 -19.61 3.89
CA LEU A 104 -1.48 -18.52 4.62
C LEU A 104 -1.81 -17.35 3.69
N VAL A 105 -0.86 -16.94 2.85
CA VAL A 105 -1.07 -15.85 1.88
C VAL A 105 -2.21 -16.19 0.92
N GLU A 106 -2.27 -17.40 0.39
CA GLU A 106 -3.34 -17.82 -0.51
C GLU A 106 -4.70 -17.86 0.20
N ARG A 107 -4.78 -18.35 1.43
CA ARG A 107 -6.01 -18.29 2.24
C ARG A 107 -6.49 -16.85 2.45
N VAL A 108 -5.56 -15.92 2.75
CA VAL A 108 -5.90 -14.50 2.94
C VAL A 108 -6.39 -13.86 1.64
N LYS A 109 -5.74 -14.17 0.50
CA LYS A 109 -6.17 -13.70 -0.82
C LYS A 109 -7.57 -14.20 -1.17
N ALA A 110 -7.82 -15.51 -0.98
CA ALA A 110 -9.10 -16.12 -1.26
C ALA A 110 -10.22 -15.51 -0.39
N ALA A 111 -9.99 -15.37 0.92
CA ALA A 111 -10.97 -14.77 1.83
C ALA A 111 -11.28 -13.31 1.46
N ARG A 112 -10.25 -12.53 1.06
CA ARG A 112 -10.42 -11.15 0.60
C ARG A 112 -11.19 -11.11 -0.72
N GLY A 113 -10.87 -11.99 -1.67
CA GLY A 113 -11.58 -12.08 -2.94
C GLY A 113 -13.05 -12.40 -2.75
N GLU A 114 -13.37 -13.36 -1.89
CA GLU A 114 -14.75 -13.72 -1.58
C GLU A 114 -15.51 -12.58 -0.89
N TRP A 115 -14.85 -11.88 0.03
CA TRP A 115 -15.44 -10.69 0.66
C TRP A 115 -15.74 -9.60 -0.38
N PHE A 116 -14.84 -9.30 -1.31
CA PHE A 116 -15.09 -8.34 -2.40
C PHE A 116 -16.24 -8.80 -3.29
N ARG A 117 -16.30 -10.10 -3.64
CA ARG A 117 -17.38 -10.68 -4.44
C ARG A 117 -18.76 -10.49 -3.78
N GLN A 118 -18.84 -10.65 -2.45
CA GLN A 118 -20.08 -10.44 -1.71
C GLN A 118 -20.42 -8.96 -1.56
N MET A 119 -19.40 -8.11 -1.32
CA MET A 119 -19.58 -6.66 -1.17
C MET A 119 -20.09 -6.00 -2.45
N LEU A 120 -19.63 -6.50 -3.61
CA LEU A 120 -19.96 -5.97 -4.93
C LEU A 120 -21.02 -6.83 -5.67
N HIS A 121 -21.85 -7.57 -4.92
CA HIS A 121 -22.76 -8.54 -5.51
C HIS A 121 -23.81 -7.95 -6.46
N ASP A 122 -24.11 -6.67 -6.32
CA ASP A 122 -25.06 -5.90 -7.12
C ASP A 122 -24.40 -5.07 -8.25
N TRP A 123 -23.08 -5.18 -8.38
CA TRP A 123 -22.35 -4.51 -9.47
C TRP A 123 -22.40 -5.34 -10.75
N GLU A 124 -22.52 -4.66 -11.89
CA GLU A 124 -22.31 -5.31 -13.17
C GLU A 124 -20.82 -5.70 -13.32
N PRO A 125 -20.51 -6.88 -13.90
CA PRO A 125 -19.12 -7.31 -14.08
C PRO A 125 -18.25 -6.27 -14.80
N ALA A 126 -18.79 -5.58 -15.81
CA ALA A 126 -18.08 -4.54 -16.54
C ALA A 126 -17.69 -3.33 -15.66
N ASP A 127 -18.54 -2.97 -14.69
CA ASP A 127 -18.24 -1.87 -13.76
C ASP A 127 -17.12 -2.27 -12.78
N ALA A 128 -17.13 -3.52 -12.31
CA ALA A 128 -16.07 -4.04 -11.46
C ALA A 128 -14.71 -4.09 -12.18
N GLU A 129 -14.69 -4.54 -13.44
CA GLU A 129 -13.49 -4.53 -14.30
C GLU A 129 -12.98 -3.11 -14.58
N ALA A 130 -13.89 -2.18 -14.90
CA ALA A 130 -13.55 -0.78 -15.12
C ALA A 130 -12.96 -0.16 -13.85
N PHE A 131 -13.55 -0.43 -12.70
CA PHE A 131 -13.07 0.05 -11.39
C PHE A 131 -11.69 -0.49 -11.06
N GLN A 132 -11.42 -1.77 -11.32
CA GLN A 132 -10.08 -2.34 -11.18
C GLN A 132 -9.05 -1.58 -12.01
N GLY A 133 -9.34 -1.34 -13.29
CA GLY A 133 -8.45 -0.59 -14.18
C GLY A 133 -8.23 0.86 -13.72
N TYR A 134 -9.25 1.52 -13.16
CA TYR A 134 -9.09 2.85 -12.58
C TYR A 134 -8.23 2.83 -11.31
N LEU A 135 -8.35 1.83 -10.46
CA LEU A 135 -7.50 1.67 -9.28
C LEU A 135 -6.03 1.44 -9.65
N GLU A 136 -5.75 0.64 -10.68
CA GLU A 136 -4.39 0.42 -11.20
C GLU A 136 -3.78 1.74 -11.69
N ARG A 137 -4.50 2.49 -12.52
CA ARG A 137 -4.06 3.81 -13.00
C ARG A 137 -3.86 4.80 -11.86
N PHE A 138 -4.77 4.80 -10.90
CA PHE A 138 -4.67 5.66 -9.71
C PHE A 138 -3.43 5.33 -8.89
N ALA A 139 -3.14 4.05 -8.65
CA ALA A 139 -1.95 3.61 -7.91
C ALA A 139 -0.64 4.08 -8.57
N VAL A 140 -0.56 3.97 -9.91
CA VAL A 140 0.59 4.47 -10.68
C VAL A 140 0.74 5.98 -10.53
N SER A 141 -0.34 6.73 -10.71
CA SER A 141 -0.34 8.21 -10.60
C SER A 141 0.01 8.66 -9.17
N PHE A 142 -0.53 7.98 -8.17
CA PHE A 142 -0.26 8.25 -6.75
C PHE A 142 1.22 8.05 -6.43
N ASN A 143 1.80 6.93 -6.85
CA ASN A 143 3.21 6.64 -6.61
C ASN A 143 4.15 7.66 -7.30
N ALA A 144 3.81 8.10 -8.51
CA ALA A 144 4.57 9.11 -9.24
C ALA A 144 4.48 10.52 -8.62
N SER A 145 3.40 10.82 -7.89
CA SER A 145 3.12 12.16 -7.35
C SER A 145 3.16 12.27 -5.83
N LYS A 146 3.55 11.22 -5.11
CA LYS A 146 3.57 11.19 -3.64
C LYS A 146 4.37 12.35 -3.02
N ASP A 147 5.48 12.75 -3.63
CA ASP A 147 6.33 13.83 -3.13
C ASP A 147 5.75 15.24 -3.42
N LEU A 148 4.86 15.34 -4.42
CA LEU A 148 4.20 16.59 -4.80
C LEU A 148 3.31 17.09 -3.67
N TYR A 149 2.56 16.22 -3.01
CA TYR A 149 1.66 16.61 -1.92
C TYR A 149 2.42 17.27 -0.77
N GLY A 150 3.54 16.68 -0.35
CA GLY A 150 4.41 17.28 0.67
C GLY A 150 5.01 18.62 0.25
N SER A 151 5.35 18.79 -1.03
CA SER A 151 5.88 20.08 -1.55
C SER A 151 4.80 21.17 -1.58
N LEU A 152 3.58 20.85 -1.99
CA LEU A 152 2.45 21.78 -1.98
C LEU A 152 2.11 22.27 -0.56
N LEU A 153 2.12 21.39 0.43
CA LEU A 153 1.90 21.77 1.82
C LEU A 153 3.01 22.69 2.36
N ARG A 154 4.27 22.43 2.01
CA ARG A 154 5.41 23.27 2.43
C ARG A 154 5.41 24.65 1.79
N GLN A 155 4.93 24.76 0.56
CA GLN A 155 4.87 26.03 -0.17
C GLN A 155 3.72 26.94 0.29
N GLY A 156 2.86 26.47 1.22
CA GLY A 156 1.73 27.24 1.71
C GLY A 156 0.75 27.62 0.60
N ALA A 157 0.60 26.78 -0.42
CA ALA A 157 -0.31 27.03 -1.51
C ALA A 157 -1.74 27.16 -0.96
N ALA A 158 -2.19 28.38 -0.75
CA ALA A 158 -3.60 28.68 -0.51
C ALA A 158 -4.35 28.29 -1.78
N VAL A 159 -5.07 27.18 -1.75
CA VAL A 159 -5.99 26.80 -2.81
C VAL A 159 -7.16 27.78 -2.73
N THR A 160 -7.19 28.76 -3.61
CA THR A 160 -8.33 29.67 -3.72
C THR A 160 -9.51 28.89 -4.34
N PRO A 161 -10.75 29.15 -3.90
CA PRO A 161 -11.94 28.46 -4.42
C PRO A 161 -12.19 28.65 -5.93
N SER A 162 -11.51 29.60 -6.56
CA SER A 162 -11.67 29.96 -7.97
C SER A 162 -10.74 29.25 -8.97
N GLY A 163 -9.98 28.24 -8.54
CA GLY A 163 -9.27 27.36 -9.48
C GLY A 163 -8.03 27.94 -10.17
N ASP A 164 -7.62 29.17 -9.88
CA ASP A 164 -6.41 29.77 -10.43
C ASP A 164 -5.23 29.54 -9.50
N VAL A 165 -4.30 28.70 -9.94
CA VAL A 165 -2.96 28.60 -9.36
C VAL A 165 -2.19 29.86 -9.80
N LEU A 166 -2.07 30.85 -8.93
CA LEU A 166 -1.19 31.97 -9.19
C LEU A 166 0.26 31.46 -9.29
N ALA A 167 0.75 31.38 -10.54
CA ALA A 167 2.16 31.21 -10.81
C ALA A 167 2.91 32.38 -10.17
N GLY A 168 3.59 32.12 -9.06
CA GLY A 168 4.44 33.11 -8.41
C GLY A 168 5.52 33.57 -9.37
N THR A 169 5.42 34.80 -9.82
CA THR A 169 6.40 35.52 -10.63
C THR A 169 7.71 35.61 -9.83
N ILE A 170 8.72 34.86 -10.24
CA ILE A 170 10.08 35.05 -9.75
C ILE A 170 10.59 36.37 -10.36
N SER A 171 10.48 37.46 -9.60
CA SER A 171 11.16 38.71 -9.92
C SER A 171 12.66 38.53 -9.64
N LYS A 172 13.47 38.43 -10.70
CA LYS A 172 14.90 38.69 -10.63
C LYS A 172 15.06 40.18 -10.51
N GLU A 173 15.56 40.65 -9.39
CA GLU A 173 16.24 41.95 -9.34
C GLU A 173 17.70 41.77 -8.89
N LYS A 174 18.54 42.49 -9.57
CA LYS A 174 19.97 42.63 -9.64
C LYS A 174 20.74 42.58 -8.32
#